data_805f6d72ea5c635728259cead0f5cead
#
_entry.id   805f6d72ea5c635728259cead0f5cead
#
_cell.length_a   1.000
_cell.length_b   1.000
_cell.length_c   1.000
_cell.angle_alpha   90.00
_cell.angle_beta   90.00
_cell.angle_gamma   90.00
#
_symmetry.space_group_name_H-M   'P 1'
#
loop_
_entity.id
_entity.type
_entity.pdbx_description
1 polymer ?
#
loop_
_entity_poly.entity_id
_entity_poly.type
_entity_poly.pdbx_seq_one_letter_code
_entity_poly.pdbx_strand_id
1 'polypeptide(L)'
;MEGFSYSDIFATKGLEYIIIITFLVLLVPFWIILNKQVKMTSQIQKAIGNLSANILKIPQGLFYARNHTWMHLERSGATKVGLDDLLLHITGEVKFSHLKRPGDIIHRGDLLTEIDQNGKLLSIVSPVSGKILDTNPILREHPGMLNEDPYGKGWIYKIKPSNWIAEAKSCFLAEEATNWSEKELVRFKDFLAVTMKDHSPDASMVILQDGGELCDHSLSALPDEIWQDFQKEFLNLYRL
;
A
#
# COMPACT_ATOMS: atom_id res chain seq x y z
N MET A 1 30.13 24.95 -74.53
CA MET A 1 28.80 24.37 -74.22
C MET A 1 28.97 23.61 -72.89
N GLU A 2 28.68 24.26 -71.81
CA GLU A 2 28.72 23.65 -70.52
C GLU A 2 27.41 22.91 -70.32
N GLY A 3 27.49 21.55 -70.12
CA GLY A 3 26.36 20.72 -69.90
C GLY A 3 25.81 20.94 -68.51
N PHE A 4 24.57 21.38 -68.40
CA PHE A 4 23.82 21.40 -67.16
C PHE A 4 23.67 19.93 -66.66
N SER A 5 24.37 19.55 -65.57
CA SER A 5 24.11 18.28 -64.87
C SER A 5 22.84 18.46 -64.07
N TYR A 6 21.81 17.75 -64.46
CA TYR A 6 20.55 17.63 -63.71
C TYR A 6 20.80 16.81 -62.39
N SER A 7 21.15 17.49 -61.34
CA SER A 7 21.16 16.79 -60.03
C SER A 7 19.72 16.56 -59.61
N ASP A 8 19.35 15.32 -59.48
CA ASP A 8 18.01 14.94 -59.06
C ASP A 8 17.78 15.36 -57.59
N ILE A 9 17.16 16.52 -57.44
CA ILE A 9 16.85 17.15 -56.14
C ILE A 9 15.93 16.21 -55.29
N PHE A 10 15.30 15.23 -55.91
CA PHE A 10 14.42 14.29 -55.24
C PHE A 10 15.14 13.06 -54.69
N ALA A 11 16.36 12.73 -55.13
CA ALA A 11 17.10 11.58 -54.66
C ALA A 11 17.47 11.68 -53.16
N THR A 12 17.67 12.89 -52.64
CA THR A 12 17.99 13.15 -51.21
C THR A 12 16.75 13.25 -50.33
N LYS A 13 15.59 13.60 -50.90
CA LYS A 13 14.35 13.77 -50.13
C LYS A 13 13.85 12.49 -49.44
N GLY A 14 14.06 11.33 -50.02
CA GLY A 14 13.71 10.06 -49.42
C GLY A 14 14.46 9.82 -48.13
N LEU A 15 15.74 10.13 -48.08
CA LEU A 15 16.58 10.02 -46.89
C LEU A 15 16.15 11.00 -45.80
N GLU A 16 15.85 12.23 -46.18
CA GLU A 16 15.38 13.28 -45.26
C GLU A 16 14.06 12.89 -44.60
N TYR A 17 13.11 12.36 -45.36
CA TYR A 17 11.84 11.87 -44.80
C TYR A 17 12.01 10.68 -43.82
N ILE A 18 12.91 9.75 -44.14
CA ILE A 18 13.21 8.61 -43.23
C ILE A 18 13.79 9.13 -41.91
N ILE A 19 14.69 10.10 -41.93
CA ILE A 19 15.29 10.69 -40.74
C ILE A 19 14.22 11.39 -39.90
N ILE A 20 13.34 12.18 -40.52
CA ILE A 20 12.25 12.88 -39.83
C ILE A 20 11.27 11.90 -39.21
N ILE A 21 10.86 10.85 -39.94
CA ILE A 21 9.95 9.83 -39.44
C ILE A 21 10.60 9.08 -38.27
N THR A 22 11.87 8.70 -38.40
CA THR A 22 12.61 8.01 -37.31
C THR A 22 12.70 8.88 -36.07
N PHE A 23 12.98 10.17 -36.24
CA PHE A 23 12.97 11.12 -35.11
C PHE A 23 11.61 11.22 -34.44
N LEU A 24 10.53 11.34 -35.19
CA LEU A 24 9.16 11.39 -34.65
C LEU A 24 8.79 10.10 -33.95
N VAL A 25 9.16 8.93 -34.47
CA VAL A 25 8.94 7.61 -33.84
C VAL A 25 9.71 7.50 -32.53
N LEU A 26 10.93 8.02 -32.43
CA LEU A 26 11.71 8.01 -31.19
C LEU A 26 11.22 9.06 -30.17
N LEU A 27 10.62 10.17 -30.65
CA LEU A 27 10.10 11.22 -29.78
C LEU A 27 8.91 10.74 -28.94
N VAL A 28 8.08 9.83 -29.46
CA VAL A 28 6.93 9.28 -28.72
C VAL A 28 7.35 8.48 -27.48
N PRO A 29 8.23 7.44 -27.56
CA PRO A 29 8.69 6.74 -26.36
C PRO A 29 9.47 7.64 -25.41
N PHE A 30 10.27 8.57 -25.92
CA PHE A 30 10.96 9.58 -25.10
C PHE A 30 9.96 10.44 -24.30
N TRP A 31 8.89 10.91 -24.93
CA TRP A 31 7.83 11.67 -24.27
C TRP A 31 7.09 10.83 -23.22
N ILE A 32 6.82 9.54 -23.49
CA ILE A 32 6.20 8.61 -22.53
C ILE A 32 7.08 8.44 -21.30
N ILE A 33 8.41 8.27 -21.49
CA ILE A 33 9.37 8.11 -20.39
C ILE A 33 9.41 9.38 -19.52
N LEU A 34 9.49 10.56 -20.14
CA LEU A 34 9.48 11.83 -19.40
C LEU A 34 8.17 12.04 -18.62
N ASN A 35 7.04 11.76 -19.25
CA ASN A 35 5.74 11.92 -18.60
C ASN A 35 5.48 10.89 -17.50
N LYS A 36 6.10 9.71 -17.54
CA LYS A 36 5.99 8.73 -16.46
C LYS A 36 6.55 9.31 -15.15
N GLN A 37 7.71 9.95 -15.20
CA GLN A 37 8.32 10.59 -14.02
C GLN A 37 7.47 11.76 -13.49
N VAL A 38 6.97 12.62 -14.35
CA VAL A 38 6.13 13.77 -13.96
C VAL A 38 4.82 13.30 -13.31
N LYS A 39 4.16 12.27 -13.86
CA LYS A 39 2.95 11.70 -13.27
C LYS A 39 3.20 11.13 -11.87
N MET A 40 4.31 10.40 -11.70
CA MET A 40 4.69 9.80 -10.44
C MET A 40 4.95 10.87 -9.38
N THR A 41 5.72 11.89 -9.69
CA THR A 41 5.97 13.02 -8.80
C THR A 41 4.67 13.72 -8.39
N SER A 42 3.78 14.00 -9.34
CA SER A 42 2.48 14.63 -9.07
C SER A 42 1.59 13.74 -8.17
N GLN A 43 1.61 12.42 -8.36
CA GLN A 43 0.86 11.48 -7.53
C GLN A 43 1.40 11.44 -6.10
N ILE A 44 2.73 11.37 -5.93
CA ILE A 44 3.37 11.38 -4.63
C ILE A 44 3.12 12.72 -3.91
N GLN A 45 3.25 13.86 -4.60
CA GLN A 45 2.91 15.17 -4.03
C GLN A 45 1.45 15.24 -3.55
N LYS A 46 0.52 14.60 -4.28
CA LYS A 46 -0.88 14.54 -3.92
C LYS A 46 -1.15 13.60 -2.74
N ALA A 47 -0.26 12.61 -2.53
CA ALA A 47 -0.33 11.68 -1.42
C ALA A 47 0.18 12.27 -0.09
N ILE A 48 0.82 13.45 -0.12
CA ILE A 48 1.34 14.13 1.07
C ILE A 48 0.43 15.32 1.39
N GLY A 49 -0.44 15.17 2.38
CA GLY A 49 -1.22 16.28 2.91
C GLY A 49 -2.53 15.88 3.58
N ASN A 50 -2.69 15.93 4.87
CA ASN A 50 -3.86 15.86 5.75
C ASN A 50 -4.04 14.59 6.63
N LEU A 51 -3.25 13.52 6.53
CA LEU A 51 -3.32 12.43 7.50
C LEU A 51 -2.44 12.77 8.72
N SER A 52 -3.06 13.08 9.85
CA SER A 52 -2.38 13.36 11.13
C SER A 52 -2.69 12.27 12.16
N ALA A 53 -1.84 12.12 13.17
CA ALA A 53 -2.04 11.17 14.26
C ALA A 53 -3.38 11.34 14.99
N ASN A 54 -3.92 12.55 15.02
CA ASN A 54 -5.19 12.88 15.68
C ASN A 54 -6.42 12.26 14.99
N ILE A 55 -6.30 11.81 13.74
CA ILE A 55 -7.39 11.19 12.97
C ILE A 55 -7.48 9.70 13.28
N LEU A 56 -6.33 9.08 13.65
CA LEU A 56 -6.25 7.63 13.86
C LEU A 56 -7.05 7.19 15.08
N LYS A 57 -7.88 6.19 14.88
CA LYS A 57 -8.65 5.53 15.95
C LYS A 57 -7.87 4.34 16.48
N ILE A 58 -7.45 4.40 17.74
CA ILE A 58 -6.74 3.31 18.42
C ILE A 58 -7.54 2.89 19.67
N PRO A 59 -8.62 2.10 19.53
CA PRO A 59 -9.43 1.66 20.65
C PRO A 59 -8.62 0.91 21.72
N GLN A 60 -8.88 1.23 22.97
CA GLN A 60 -8.26 0.56 24.10
C GLN A 60 -8.79 -0.88 24.24
N GLY A 61 -7.95 -1.79 24.74
CA GLY A 61 -8.34 -3.19 24.95
C GLY A 61 -8.19 -4.11 23.73
N LEU A 62 -7.65 -3.59 22.63
CA LEU A 62 -7.23 -4.37 21.48
C LEU A 62 -5.72 -4.57 21.48
N PHE A 63 -5.28 -5.71 20.96
CA PHE A 63 -3.87 -6.02 20.74
C PHE A 63 -3.52 -5.68 19.29
N TYR A 64 -2.52 -4.84 19.08
CA TYR A 64 -2.07 -4.42 17.76
C TYR A 64 -0.76 -5.10 17.40
N ALA A 65 -0.74 -5.77 16.27
CA ALA A 65 0.45 -6.44 15.76
C ALA A 65 1.18 -5.55 14.76
N ARG A 66 2.50 -5.75 14.63
CA ARG A 66 3.36 -4.93 13.76
C ARG A 66 3.00 -4.96 12.27
N ASN A 67 2.25 -5.97 11.83
CA ASN A 67 1.76 -6.11 10.45
C ASN A 67 0.40 -5.45 10.23
N HIS A 68 0.06 -4.45 11.02
CA HIS A 68 -1.18 -3.68 10.92
C HIS A 68 -2.47 -4.52 11.04
N THR A 69 -2.41 -5.58 11.84
CA THR A 69 -3.59 -6.32 12.25
C THR A 69 -3.89 -6.07 13.73
N TRP A 70 -5.16 -6.01 14.07
CA TRP A 70 -5.60 -5.97 15.47
C TRP A 70 -6.25 -7.29 15.88
N MET A 71 -6.21 -7.57 17.19
CA MET A 71 -6.80 -8.75 17.81
C MET A 71 -7.64 -8.37 19.02
N HIS A 72 -8.79 -9.00 19.17
CA HIS A 72 -9.66 -8.87 20.34
C HIS A 72 -10.00 -10.24 20.89
N LEU A 73 -9.52 -10.57 22.10
CA LEU A 73 -9.84 -11.81 22.78
C LEU A 73 -11.22 -11.72 23.44
N GLU A 74 -12.17 -12.51 22.94
CA GLU A 74 -13.51 -12.60 23.50
C GLU A 74 -13.55 -13.47 24.77
N ARG A 75 -14.58 -13.32 25.59
CA ARG A 75 -14.82 -14.17 26.77
C ARG A 75 -14.94 -15.68 26.48
N SER A 76 -15.30 -16.01 25.25
CA SER A 76 -15.36 -17.39 24.73
C SER A 76 -13.99 -18.03 24.54
N GLY A 77 -12.90 -17.25 24.64
CA GLY A 77 -11.55 -17.66 24.28
C GLY A 77 -11.27 -17.61 22.77
N ALA A 78 -12.23 -17.16 21.97
CA ALA A 78 -11.99 -16.87 20.56
C ALA A 78 -11.40 -15.46 20.38
N THR A 79 -10.61 -15.27 19.33
CA THR A 79 -10.00 -13.98 19.00
C THR A 79 -10.55 -13.49 17.66
N LYS A 80 -11.10 -12.29 17.63
CA LYS A 80 -11.37 -11.57 16.39
C LYS A 80 -10.09 -10.95 15.88
N VAL A 81 -9.91 -10.97 14.56
CA VAL A 81 -8.77 -10.36 13.85
C VAL A 81 -9.29 -9.45 12.74
N GLY A 82 -8.75 -8.28 12.63
CA GLY A 82 -9.04 -7.31 11.56
C GLY A 82 -7.82 -6.46 11.23
N LEU A 83 -8.00 -5.44 10.37
CA LEU A 83 -6.96 -4.48 9.97
C LEU A 83 -7.06 -3.23 10.84
N ASP A 84 -5.91 -2.62 11.15
CA ASP A 84 -5.91 -1.36 11.90
C ASP A 84 -6.30 -0.15 11.04
N ASP A 85 -6.69 0.91 11.70
CA ASP A 85 -7.16 2.14 11.09
C ASP A 85 -6.07 2.82 10.25
N LEU A 86 -4.80 2.74 10.67
CA LEU A 86 -3.68 3.31 9.93
C LEU A 86 -3.53 2.67 8.55
N LEU A 87 -3.54 1.33 8.47
CA LEU A 87 -3.44 0.63 7.19
C LEU A 87 -4.60 1.01 6.27
N LEU A 88 -5.83 1.09 6.80
CA LEU A 88 -7.01 1.44 6.03
C LEU A 88 -7.00 2.89 5.55
N HIS A 89 -6.49 3.83 6.37
CA HIS A 89 -6.26 5.22 5.95
C HIS A 89 -5.19 5.31 4.85
N ILE A 90 -4.12 4.53 4.94
CA ILE A 90 -3.06 4.52 3.93
C ILE A 90 -3.55 3.92 2.60
N THR A 91 -4.24 2.77 2.65
CA THR A 91 -4.67 2.03 1.44
C THR A 91 -5.97 2.56 0.85
N GLY A 92 -6.85 3.12 1.67
CA GLY A 92 -8.21 3.52 1.27
C GLY A 92 -9.19 2.35 1.21
N GLU A 93 -10.25 2.51 0.42
CA GLU A 93 -11.23 1.44 0.21
C GLU A 93 -10.62 0.26 -0.50
N VAL A 94 -10.66 -0.90 0.15
CA VAL A 94 -10.08 -2.14 -0.37
C VAL A 94 -11.16 -3.21 -0.50
N LYS A 95 -11.01 -4.04 -1.53
CA LYS A 95 -11.68 -5.34 -1.61
C LYS A 95 -10.79 -6.35 -0.91
N PHE A 96 -11.37 -7.36 -0.30
CA PHE A 96 -10.58 -8.42 0.32
C PHE A 96 -11.07 -9.80 -0.10
N SER A 97 -10.15 -10.77 -0.03
CA SER A 97 -10.41 -12.17 -0.37
C SER A 97 -10.18 -13.06 0.82
N HIS A 98 -11.19 -13.83 1.21
CA HIS A 98 -11.01 -14.87 2.21
C HIS A 98 -10.21 -16.03 1.63
N LEU A 99 -8.96 -16.20 2.09
CA LEU A 99 -8.08 -17.32 1.68
C LEU A 99 -8.22 -18.53 2.58
N LYS A 100 -8.80 -18.36 3.79
CA LYS A 100 -8.97 -19.41 4.80
C LYS A 100 -10.45 -19.67 5.04
N ARG A 101 -10.74 -20.91 5.44
CA ARG A 101 -12.11 -21.38 5.74
C ARG A 101 -12.25 -21.78 7.21
N PRO A 102 -13.47 -21.74 7.77
CA PRO A 102 -13.72 -22.33 9.08
C PRO A 102 -13.23 -23.77 9.13
N GLY A 103 -12.45 -24.09 10.15
CA GLY A 103 -11.81 -25.40 10.35
C GLY A 103 -10.32 -25.44 10.03
N ASP A 104 -9.81 -24.52 9.20
CA ASP A 104 -8.37 -24.44 8.84
C ASP A 104 -7.51 -24.14 10.08
N ILE A 105 -6.33 -24.76 10.10
CA ILE A 105 -5.29 -24.48 11.09
C ILE A 105 -4.30 -23.50 10.44
N ILE A 106 -3.95 -22.46 11.17
CA ILE A 106 -3.00 -21.44 10.74
C ILE A 106 -1.93 -21.24 11.80
N HIS A 107 -0.75 -20.80 11.34
CA HIS A 107 0.34 -20.37 12.22
C HIS A 107 0.52 -18.86 12.08
N ARG A 108 1.09 -18.26 13.10
CA ARG A 108 1.49 -16.86 13.07
C ARG A 108 2.46 -16.64 11.88
N GLY A 109 2.19 -15.63 11.05
CA GLY A 109 2.95 -15.36 9.83
C GLY A 109 2.43 -16.07 8.58
N ASP A 110 1.47 -17.00 8.70
CA ASP A 110 0.81 -17.60 7.53
C ASP A 110 -0.07 -16.56 6.82
N LEU A 111 -0.14 -16.66 5.50
CA LEU A 111 -1.03 -15.82 4.70
C LEU A 111 -2.49 -16.04 5.12
N LEU A 112 -3.12 -14.98 5.61
CA LEU A 112 -4.48 -14.99 6.16
C LEU A 112 -5.50 -14.50 5.14
N THR A 113 -5.21 -13.37 4.50
CA THR A 113 -6.07 -12.72 3.51
C THR A 113 -5.25 -11.87 2.56
N GLU A 114 -5.82 -11.51 1.45
CA GLU A 114 -5.30 -10.49 0.54
C GLU A 114 -6.29 -9.34 0.44
N ILE A 115 -5.78 -8.13 0.42
CA ILE A 115 -6.53 -6.92 0.13
C ILE A 115 -6.15 -6.44 -1.26
N ASP A 116 -7.15 -6.06 -2.02
CA ASP A 116 -7.02 -5.57 -3.39
C ASP A 116 -7.57 -4.16 -3.50
N GLN A 117 -6.78 -3.28 -4.06
CA GLN A 117 -7.22 -1.97 -4.47
C GLN A 117 -6.88 -1.74 -5.94
N ASN A 118 -7.91 -1.82 -6.80
CA ASN A 118 -7.77 -1.60 -8.24
C ASN A 118 -6.69 -2.46 -8.91
N GLY A 119 -6.56 -3.73 -8.49
CA GLY A 119 -5.59 -4.68 -9.02
C GLY A 119 -4.23 -4.69 -8.30
N LYS A 120 -4.05 -3.83 -7.28
CA LYS A 120 -2.86 -3.81 -6.42
C LYS A 120 -3.13 -4.63 -5.18
N LEU A 121 -2.31 -5.65 -4.95
CA LEU A 121 -2.51 -6.64 -3.89
C LEU A 121 -1.54 -6.43 -2.73
N LEU A 122 -2.07 -6.53 -1.50
CA LEU A 122 -1.28 -6.66 -0.28
C LEU A 122 -1.66 -7.95 0.44
N SER A 123 -0.66 -8.71 0.81
CA SER A 123 -0.78 -9.95 1.57
C SER A 123 -0.78 -9.66 3.07
N ILE A 124 -1.82 -10.03 3.75
CA ILE A 124 -1.96 -9.89 5.20
C ILE A 124 -1.72 -11.24 5.86
N VAL A 125 -0.75 -11.29 6.75
CA VAL A 125 -0.40 -12.51 7.48
C VAL A 125 -1.07 -12.58 8.84
N SER A 126 -1.25 -13.79 9.36
CA SER A 126 -1.89 -14.00 10.66
C SER A 126 -1.03 -13.49 11.81
N PRO A 127 -1.57 -12.69 12.74
CA PRO A 127 -0.87 -12.27 13.95
C PRO A 127 -0.79 -13.36 15.01
N VAL A 128 -1.59 -14.43 14.88
CA VAL A 128 -1.75 -15.47 15.89
C VAL A 128 -1.89 -16.85 15.26
N SER A 129 -1.38 -17.88 15.93
CA SER A 129 -1.58 -19.29 15.58
C SER A 129 -2.89 -19.80 16.14
N GLY A 130 -3.60 -20.66 15.40
CA GLY A 130 -4.84 -21.25 15.88
C GLY A 130 -5.69 -21.89 14.81
N LYS A 131 -6.94 -22.17 15.16
CA LYS A 131 -7.94 -22.71 14.26
C LYS A 131 -8.95 -21.64 13.88
N ILE A 132 -9.20 -21.46 12.59
CA ILE A 132 -10.27 -20.58 12.10
C ILE A 132 -11.63 -21.13 12.57
N LEU A 133 -12.37 -20.31 13.28
CA LEU A 133 -13.72 -20.64 13.73
C LEU A 133 -14.76 -20.11 12.75
N ASP A 134 -14.57 -18.89 12.27
CA ASP A 134 -15.54 -18.20 11.43
C ASP A 134 -14.88 -17.14 10.56
N THR A 135 -15.56 -16.78 9.49
CA THR A 135 -15.24 -15.67 8.58
C THR A 135 -16.38 -14.65 8.62
N ASN A 136 -16.06 -13.37 8.56
CA ASN A 136 -17.10 -12.34 8.63
C ASN A 136 -17.98 -12.33 7.37
N PRO A 137 -19.28 -12.69 7.45
CA PRO A 137 -20.15 -12.72 6.29
C PRO A 137 -20.50 -11.32 5.79
N ILE A 138 -20.51 -10.29 6.67
CA ILE A 138 -20.87 -8.91 6.33
C ILE A 138 -19.92 -8.36 5.27
N LEU A 139 -18.64 -8.68 5.36
CA LEU A 139 -17.62 -8.17 4.45
C LEU A 139 -17.74 -8.71 3.02
N ARG A 140 -18.52 -9.79 2.79
CA ARG A 140 -18.82 -10.28 1.43
C ARG A 140 -19.86 -9.40 0.74
N GLU A 141 -20.82 -8.90 1.49
CA GLU A 141 -21.92 -8.08 0.98
C GLU A 141 -21.55 -6.60 0.99
N HIS A 142 -20.81 -6.18 2.02
CA HIS A 142 -20.41 -4.79 2.28
C HIS A 142 -18.92 -4.69 2.60
N PRO A 143 -18.02 -4.78 1.60
CA PRO A 143 -16.56 -4.68 1.81
C PRO A 143 -16.13 -3.36 2.47
N GLY A 144 -16.83 -2.25 2.21
CA GLY A 144 -16.58 -0.94 2.81
C GLY A 144 -16.70 -0.91 4.34
N MET A 145 -17.32 -1.93 4.95
CA MET A 145 -17.40 -2.06 6.41
C MET A 145 -16.04 -2.15 7.09
N LEU A 146 -14.99 -2.58 6.36
CA LEU A 146 -13.61 -2.54 6.85
C LEU A 146 -13.18 -1.10 7.19
N ASN A 147 -13.53 -0.13 6.35
CA ASN A 147 -13.18 1.28 6.53
C ASN A 147 -14.18 2.01 7.43
N GLU A 148 -15.46 1.65 7.38
CA GLU A 148 -16.52 2.32 8.17
C GLU A 148 -16.42 2.00 9.66
N ASP A 149 -16.24 0.72 10.00
CA ASP A 149 -16.18 0.24 11.39
C ASP A 149 -15.12 -0.86 11.55
N PRO A 150 -13.82 -0.51 11.42
CA PRO A 150 -12.74 -1.47 11.38
C PRO A 150 -12.65 -2.34 12.63
N TYR A 151 -13.01 -1.80 13.79
CA TYR A 151 -12.85 -2.46 15.09
C TYR A 151 -14.10 -3.15 15.63
N GLY A 152 -15.27 -2.83 15.07
CA GLY A 152 -16.54 -3.44 15.46
C GLY A 152 -16.99 -4.50 14.46
N LYS A 153 -17.60 -4.07 13.34
CA LYS A 153 -18.15 -4.96 12.31
C LYS A 153 -17.12 -5.37 11.26
N GLY A 154 -15.97 -4.66 11.16
CA GLY A 154 -14.92 -4.90 10.17
C GLY A 154 -13.93 -6.02 10.54
N TRP A 155 -14.22 -6.88 11.53
CA TRP A 155 -13.37 -8.05 11.76
C TRP A 155 -13.40 -8.99 10.56
N ILE A 156 -12.27 -9.64 10.27
CA ILE A 156 -12.14 -10.52 9.09
C ILE A 156 -12.31 -11.99 9.48
N TYR A 157 -11.59 -12.41 10.50
CA TYR A 157 -11.61 -13.78 11.00
C TYR A 157 -11.86 -13.85 12.50
N LYS A 158 -12.53 -14.95 12.91
CA LYS A 158 -12.58 -15.39 14.30
C LYS A 158 -11.75 -16.65 14.42
N ILE A 159 -10.77 -16.64 15.32
CA ILE A 159 -9.76 -17.68 15.49
C ILE A 159 -9.79 -18.19 16.91
N LYS A 160 -9.69 -19.52 17.12
CA LYS A 160 -9.39 -20.10 18.43
C LYS A 160 -7.86 -20.19 18.56
N PRO A 161 -7.23 -19.29 19.34
CA PRO A 161 -5.77 -19.26 19.39
C PRO A 161 -5.22 -20.50 20.10
N SER A 162 -4.07 -20.99 19.64
CA SER A 162 -3.36 -22.13 20.24
C SER A 162 -2.26 -21.70 21.21
N ASN A 163 -1.68 -20.51 21.02
CA ASN A 163 -0.55 -20.00 21.81
C ASN A 163 -0.69 -18.51 22.17
N TRP A 164 -1.89 -18.12 22.62
CA TRP A 164 -2.24 -16.72 22.86
C TRP A 164 -1.23 -15.98 23.74
N ILE A 165 -0.87 -16.56 24.91
CA ILE A 165 -0.04 -15.87 25.92
C ILE A 165 1.34 -15.50 25.35
N ALA A 166 1.96 -16.40 24.59
CA ALA A 166 3.29 -16.14 24.02
C ALA A 166 3.22 -15.13 22.86
N GLU A 167 2.20 -15.25 21.98
CA GLU A 167 2.08 -14.43 20.78
C GLU A 167 1.58 -13.01 21.07
N ALA A 168 0.65 -12.87 22.03
CA ALA A 168 0.15 -11.56 22.44
C ALA A 168 1.21 -10.66 23.11
N LYS A 169 2.25 -11.25 23.73
CA LYS A 169 3.35 -10.48 24.33
C LYS A 169 4.12 -9.60 23.36
N SER A 170 4.10 -9.92 22.08
CA SER A 170 4.78 -9.14 21.04
C SER A 170 3.88 -8.08 20.37
N CYS A 171 2.66 -7.95 20.86
CA CYS A 171 1.69 -6.98 20.36
C CYS A 171 1.65 -5.75 21.29
N PHE A 172 1.25 -4.63 20.74
CA PHE A 172 1.07 -3.38 21.46
C PHE A 172 -0.34 -3.31 22.05
N LEU A 173 -0.46 -2.76 23.26
CA LEU A 173 -1.73 -2.62 23.98
C LEU A 173 -1.81 -1.24 24.61
N ALA A 174 -3.01 -0.68 24.71
CA ALA A 174 -3.29 0.58 25.40
C ALA A 174 -2.40 1.74 24.91
N GLU A 175 -1.71 2.43 25.79
CA GLU A 175 -0.84 3.57 25.48
C GLU A 175 0.33 3.19 24.55
N GLU A 176 0.87 1.97 24.69
CA GLU A 176 1.91 1.48 23.78
C GLU A 176 1.42 1.36 22.34
N ALA A 177 0.16 0.98 22.13
CA ALA A 177 -0.44 0.91 20.79
C ALA A 177 -0.60 2.30 20.17
N THR A 178 -1.01 3.29 20.95
CA THR A 178 -1.09 4.69 20.50
C THR A 178 0.27 5.23 20.10
N ASN A 179 1.26 5.07 20.97
CA ASN A 179 2.63 5.50 20.72
C ASN A 179 3.26 4.78 19.51
N TRP A 180 2.95 3.49 19.35
CA TRP A 180 3.40 2.72 18.19
C TRP A 180 2.76 3.24 16.89
N SER A 181 1.46 3.46 16.87
CA SER A 181 0.75 3.94 15.69
C SER A 181 1.23 5.32 15.23
N GLU A 182 1.52 6.23 16.18
CA GLU A 182 2.13 7.53 15.87
C GLU A 182 3.51 7.37 15.21
N LYS A 183 4.35 6.46 15.73
CA LYS A 183 5.67 6.17 15.16
C LYS A 183 5.55 5.52 13.78
N GLU A 184 4.59 4.63 13.58
CA GLU A 184 4.35 4.01 12.26
C GLU A 184 3.88 5.05 11.23
N LEU A 185 3.07 6.02 11.63
CA LEU A 185 2.71 7.12 10.74
C LEU A 185 3.93 7.96 10.34
N VAL A 186 4.85 8.26 11.27
CA VAL A 186 6.12 8.94 10.95
C VAL A 186 6.97 8.07 10.02
N ARG A 187 7.09 6.77 10.33
CA ARG A 187 7.83 5.81 9.50
C ARG A 187 7.27 5.75 8.08
N PHE A 188 5.96 5.80 7.93
CA PHE A 188 5.32 5.84 6.61
C PHE A 188 5.63 7.17 5.87
N LYS A 189 5.68 8.30 6.57
CA LYS A 189 6.13 9.57 5.98
C LYS A 189 7.58 9.48 5.47
N ASP A 190 8.46 8.90 6.28
CA ASP A 190 9.87 8.71 5.91
C ASP A 190 9.99 7.76 4.70
N PHE A 191 9.22 6.68 4.67
CA PHE A 191 9.14 5.76 3.54
C PHE A 191 8.74 6.48 2.25
N LEU A 192 7.70 7.31 2.28
CA LEU A 192 7.30 8.10 1.12
C LEU A 192 8.39 9.09 0.70
N ALA A 193 9.05 9.75 1.66
CA ALA A 193 10.14 10.69 1.37
C ALA A 193 11.33 10.00 0.69
N VAL A 194 11.71 8.78 1.14
CA VAL A 194 12.76 7.97 0.51
C VAL A 194 12.36 7.55 -0.90
N THR A 195 11.14 7.03 -1.04
CA THR A 195 10.60 6.62 -2.34
C THR A 195 10.57 7.77 -3.35
N MET A 196 10.23 8.99 -2.89
CA MET A 196 10.29 10.19 -3.72
C MET A 196 11.70 10.52 -4.15
N LYS A 197 12.67 10.41 -3.24
CA LYS A 197 14.08 10.68 -3.55
C LYS A 197 14.62 9.74 -4.61
N ASP A 198 14.22 8.47 -4.55
CA ASP A 198 14.70 7.44 -5.49
C ASP A 198 14.05 7.57 -6.88
N HIS A 199 12.78 8.01 -6.94
CA HIS A 199 12.02 8.12 -8.18
C HIS A 199 11.96 9.55 -8.76
N SER A 200 12.20 10.58 -7.94
CA SER A 200 12.14 11.99 -8.34
C SER A 200 12.94 12.88 -7.39
N PRO A 201 14.29 12.89 -7.49
CA PRO A 201 15.17 13.60 -6.55
C PRO A 201 14.86 15.10 -6.40
N ASP A 202 14.50 15.77 -7.50
CA ASP A 202 14.20 17.21 -7.49
C ASP A 202 12.91 17.57 -6.73
N ALA A 203 11.93 16.65 -6.71
CA ALA A 203 10.69 16.86 -5.99
C ALA A 203 10.82 16.60 -4.47
N SER A 204 11.77 15.76 -4.04
CA SER A 204 11.99 15.43 -2.65
C SER A 204 12.42 16.63 -1.81
N MET A 205 13.17 17.56 -2.39
CA MET A 205 13.63 18.78 -1.72
C MET A 205 12.48 19.74 -1.36
N VAL A 206 11.47 19.85 -2.23
CA VAL A 206 10.35 20.79 -2.02
C VAL A 206 9.41 20.27 -0.92
N ILE A 207 9.21 18.97 -0.83
CA ILE A 207 8.23 18.36 0.09
C ILE A 207 8.78 18.22 1.51
N LEU A 208 10.07 17.92 1.66
CA LEU A 208 10.74 17.88 2.96
C LEU A 208 10.84 19.25 3.64
N GLN A 209 10.76 20.35 2.87
CA GLN A 209 10.79 21.71 3.40
C GLN A 209 9.43 22.16 3.98
N ASP A 210 8.32 21.66 3.48
CA ASP A 210 6.98 22.12 3.87
C ASP A 210 6.36 21.34 5.05
N GLY A 211 7.02 20.30 5.58
CA GLY A 211 6.52 19.50 6.73
C GLY A 211 5.14 18.88 6.47
N GLY A 212 4.85 18.54 5.20
CA GLY A 212 3.53 18.17 4.71
C GLY A 212 2.86 17.05 5.52
N GLU A 213 1.60 17.25 5.86
CA GLU A 213 0.71 16.21 6.37
C GLU A 213 0.39 15.21 5.26
N LEU A 214 0.22 13.92 5.62
CA LEU A 214 -0.16 12.89 4.65
C LEU A 214 -1.61 13.04 4.21
N CYS A 215 -1.90 12.78 2.94
CA CYS A 215 -3.27 12.61 2.47
C CYS A 215 -3.84 11.26 2.92
N ASP A 216 -5.11 11.25 3.22
CA ASP A 216 -5.87 10.02 3.34
C ASP A 216 -5.81 9.24 2.01
N HIS A 217 -5.77 7.92 2.08
CA HIS A 217 -5.66 7.02 0.93
C HIS A 217 -4.40 7.26 0.07
N SER A 218 -3.32 7.69 0.70
CA SER A 218 -2.08 8.09 0.02
C SER A 218 -1.48 7.00 -0.87
N LEU A 219 -1.50 5.75 -0.40
CA LEU A 219 -0.96 4.62 -1.17
C LEU A 219 -1.79 4.31 -2.42
N SER A 220 -3.09 4.61 -2.41
CA SER A 220 -4.01 4.30 -3.52
C SER A 220 -3.59 4.94 -4.84
N ALA A 221 -3.04 6.13 -4.78
CA ALA A 221 -2.60 6.90 -5.95
C ALA A 221 -1.20 6.51 -6.46
N LEU A 222 -0.44 5.68 -5.72
CA LEU A 222 0.95 5.37 -6.01
C LEU A 222 1.11 4.14 -6.92
N PRO A 223 2.20 4.02 -7.69
CA PRO A 223 2.48 2.88 -8.56
C PRO A 223 2.65 1.54 -7.82
N ASP A 224 2.60 0.44 -8.57
CA ASP A 224 2.69 -0.93 -8.04
C ASP A 224 4.03 -1.22 -7.36
N GLU A 225 5.11 -0.64 -7.84
CA GLU A 225 6.44 -0.77 -7.27
C GLU A 225 6.47 -0.32 -5.80
N ILE A 226 5.80 0.81 -5.50
CA ILE A 226 5.70 1.34 -4.14
C ILE A 226 4.83 0.46 -3.25
N TRP A 227 3.78 -0.16 -3.79
CA TRP A 227 2.97 -1.14 -3.07
C TRP A 227 3.78 -2.37 -2.67
N GLN A 228 4.65 -2.85 -3.56
CA GLN A 228 5.55 -3.97 -3.26
C GLN A 228 6.57 -3.62 -2.18
N ASP A 229 7.11 -2.42 -2.20
CA ASP A 229 8.06 -1.96 -1.17
C ASP A 229 7.35 -1.73 0.17
N PHE A 230 6.14 -1.16 0.15
CA PHE A 230 5.29 -1.09 1.34
C PHE A 230 4.97 -2.48 1.93
N GLN A 231 4.64 -3.47 1.08
CA GLN A 231 4.44 -4.85 1.51
C GLN A 231 5.66 -5.41 2.24
N LYS A 232 6.86 -5.19 1.70
CA LYS A 232 8.11 -5.71 2.31
C LYS A 232 8.41 -5.04 3.64
N GLU A 233 8.27 -3.71 3.72
CA GLU A 233 8.68 -2.95 4.88
C GLU A 233 7.66 -2.94 6.02
N PHE A 234 6.37 -2.95 5.72
CA PHE A 234 5.31 -2.77 6.72
C PHE A 234 4.54 -4.05 7.04
N LEU A 235 4.40 -4.98 6.10
CA LEU A 235 3.51 -6.14 6.26
C LEU A 235 4.23 -7.48 6.39
N ASN A 236 5.46 -7.63 5.90
CA ASN A 236 6.19 -8.90 5.89
C ASN A 236 7.09 -9.14 7.12
N LEU A 237 6.86 -8.46 8.22
CA LEU A 237 7.73 -8.46 9.41
C LEU A 237 7.89 -9.80 10.15
N TYR A 238 7.15 -10.83 9.77
CA TYR A 238 7.24 -12.17 10.36
C TYR A 238 7.99 -13.21 9.50
N ARG A 239 8.57 -12.79 8.36
CA ARG A 239 9.32 -13.69 7.46
C ARG A 239 10.84 -13.69 7.67
N LEU A 240 11.30 -13.16 8.80
CA LEU A 240 12.72 -13.20 9.21
C LEU A 240 12.98 -14.33 10.17
#